data_9b1d1b3a11cf0a6f4d07447706a745fc
#
_entry.id   9b1d1b3a11cf0a6f4d07447706a745fc
#
_cell.length_a   1.000
_cell.length_b   1.000
_cell.length_c   1.000
_cell.angle_alpha   90.00
_cell.angle_beta   90.00
_cell.angle_gamma   90.00
#
_symmetry.space_group_name_H-M   'P 1'
#
loop_
_entity.id
_entity.type
_entity.pdbx_description
1 polymer ?
#
loop_
_entity_poly.entity_id
_entity_poly.type
_entity_poly.pdbx_seq_one_letter_code
_entity_poly.pdbx_strand_id
1 'polypeptide(L)'
;MLLLAASIRIVQQYQRGVHFRLGRVIGVREPGLRFVIPIIDRLLRVSMRIVTMPIQSQGIITRDNVSVDIAAVAYFRVIDARKAVVVIENVDAAINQIAQTTLRNVVGQHSLDEVLAQTEKINGSIRQILDTTTVEWGVEVTLVELKDIQLPDSMKRAMAREAEAEREKRAKIIAAEGEARAAAALGEASDTMMAHPLALQLRNLQTLLELGVEKNTTIVFPAPLMSAIGELTGFVTRELSSAKTTGLNGMPEEKRSPVSASS
;
A
#
# COMPACT_ATOMS: atom_id res chain seq x y z
N MET A 1 23.52 41.01 49.92
CA MET A 1 23.45 41.07 48.46
C MET A 1 23.55 39.70 47.80
N LEU A 2 24.50 38.82 48.06
CA LEU A 2 24.65 37.50 47.44
C LEU A 2 23.46 36.55 47.66
N LEU A 3 22.87 36.52 48.86
CA LEU A 3 21.69 35.71 49.16
C LEU A 3 20.42 36.15 48.42
N LEU A 4 20.25 37.44 48.16
CA LEU A 4 19.13 37.96 47.39
C LEU A 4 19.27 37.62 45.89
N ALA A 5 20.46 37.64 45.32
CA ALA A 5 20.70 37.24 43.95
C ALA A 5 20.46 35.70 43.77
N ALA A 6 20.79 34.89 44.75
CA ALA A 6 20.54 33.44 44.75
C ALA A 6 19.06 33.06 44.92
N SER A 7 18.21 33.98 45.38
CA SER A 7 16.77 33.78 45.64
C SER A 7 15.93 33.81 44.34
N ILE A 8 16.44 34.38 43.27
CA ILE A 8 15.70 34.55 42.02
C ILE A 8 15.92 33.31 41.14
N ARG A 9 14.84 32.62 40.81
CA ARG A 9 14.85 31.48 39.89
C ARG A 9 13.85 31.72 38.76
N ILE A 10 14.28 31.47 37.53
CA ILE A 10 13.41 31.59 36.35
C ILE A 10 12.95 30.18 35.99
N VAL A 11 11.63 29.99 35.90
CA VAL A 11 10.98 28.79 35.39
C VAL A 11 10.56 29.08 33.95
N GLN A 12 11.04 28.28 33.02
CA GLN A 12 10.73 28.45 31.60
C GLN A 12 9.29 28.05 31.28
N GLN A 13 8.73 28.54 30.17
CA GLN A 13 7.32 28.32 29.80
C GLN A 13 6.97 26.85 29.64
N TYR A 14 7.90 26.03 29.17
CA TYR A 14 7.73 24.59 28.98
C TYR A 14 8.08 23.77 30.24
N GLN A 15 8.34 24.42 31.37
CA GLN A 15 8.64 23.76 32.64
C GLN A 15 7.63 24.14 33.70
N ARG A 16 7.47 23.23 34.67
CA ARG A 16 6.79 23.49 35.95
C ARG A 16 7.78 23.30 37.07
N GLY A 17 7.73 24.19 38.04
CA GLY A 17 8.59 24.11 39.21
C GLY A 17 7.87 23.46 40.37
N VAL A 18 8.29 22.27 40.84
CA VAL A 18 7.79 21.66 42.07
C VAL A 18 8.57 22.26 43.26
N HIS A 19 7.87 22.98 44.09
CA HIS A 19 8.44 23.72 45.20
C HIS A 19 8.40 22.90 46.50
N PHE A 20 9.58 22.61 47.00
CA PHE A 20 9.78 21.94 48.28
C PHE A 20 10.26 22.95 49.33
N ARG A 21 9.71 22.90 50.54
CA ARG A 21 10.18 23.64 51.69
C ARG A 21 10.41 22.65 52.85
N LEU A 22 11.62 22.60 53.35
CA LEU A 22 12.02 21.65 54.39
C LEU A 22 11.58 20.20 54.10
N GLY A 23 11.68 19.76 52.82
CA GLY A 23 11.30 18.44 52.40
C GLY A 23 9.81 18.22 52.12
N ARG A 24 8.93 19.19 52.41
CA ARG A 24 7.49 19.10 52.08
C ARG A 24 7.15 19.84 50.81
N VAL A 25 6.32 19.23 49.94
CA VAL A 25 5.79 19.89 48.76
C VAL A 25 4.77 20.94 49.17
N ILE A 26 5.03 22.21 48.82
CA ILE A 26 4.08 23.30 49.04
C ILE A 26 3.15 23.46 47.87
N GLY A 27 3.65 23.27 46.65
CA GLY A 27 2.85 23.42 45.45
C GLY A 27 3.68 23.42 44.18
N VAL A 28 3.00 23.54 43.04
CA VAL A 28 3.60 23.69 41.71
C VAL A 28 3.64 25.17 41.34
N ARG A 29 4.78 25.63 40.88
CA ARG A 29 5.00 27.02 40.44
C ARG A 29 4.91 27.10 38.92
N GLU A 30 4.10 28.04 38.45
CA GLU A 30 3.95 28.36 37.05
C GLU A 30 5.20 29.04 36.46
N PRO A 31 5.36 29.06 35.16
CA PRO A 31 6.48 29.76 34.47
C PRO A 31 6.58 31.22 34.90
N GLY A 32 7.78 31.74 34.83
CA GLY A 32 8.10 33.12 35.16
C GLY A 32 9.17 33.24 36.25
N LEU A 33 9.35 34.46 36.71
CA LEU A 33 10.28 34.79 37.75
C LEU A 33 9.68 34.38 39.13
N ARG A 34 10.42 33.56 39.89
CA ARG A 34 9.97 33.03 41.19
C ARG A 34 11.03 33.27 42.26
N PHE A 35 10.55 33.65 43.44
CA PHE A 35 11.42 33.80 44.60
C PHE A 35 11.44 32.49 45.39
N VAL A 36 12.66 32.04 45.66
CA VAL A 36 12.95 30.79 46.40
C VAL A 36 13.95 31.15 47.48
N ILE A 37 13.63 30.79 48.72
CA ILE A 37 14.53 31.06 49.87
C ILE A 37 15.69 30.07 49.79
N PRO A 38 16.92 30.51 49.48
CA PRO A 38 18.06 29.60 49.40
C PRO A 38 18.24 28.89 50.76
N ILE A 39 18.68 27.60 50.72
CA ILE A 39 18.87 26.70 51.85
C ILE A 39 17.56 26.03 52.36
N ILE A 40 16.45 26.77 52.47
CA ILE A 40 15.18 26.27 53.01
C ILE A 40 14.32 25.66 51.91
N ASP A 41 14.25 26.36 50.77
CA ASP A 41 13.42 26.00 49.63
C ASP A 41 14.24 25.31 48.52
N ARG A 42 13.67 24.23 47.97
CA ARG A 42 14.22 23.53 46.80
C ARG A 42 13.21 23.53 45.67
N LEU A 43 13.62 24.00 44.50
CA LEU A 43 12.78 24.02 43.31
C LEU A 43 13.27 22.99 42.29
N LEU A 44 12.48 21.92 42.07
CA LEU A 44 12.71 20.93 41.04
C LEU A 44 11.94 21.36 39.77
N ARG A 45 12.63 21.44 38.64
CA ARG A 45 12.04 21.84 37.38
C ARG A 45 11.73 20.57 36.56
N VAL A 46 10.47 20.41 36.16
CA VAL A 46 9.99 19.28 35.35
C VAL A 46 9.57 19.82 33.99
N SER A 47 10.06 19.22 32.93
CA SER A 47 9.67 19.54 31.55
C SER A 47 8.29 18.97 31.25
N MET A 48 7.42 19.80 30.64
CA MET A 48 6.07 19.40 30.19
C MET A 48 6.05 19.04 28.69
N ARG A 49 7.20 19.06 28.03
CA ARG A 49 7.31 18.72 26.61
C ARG A 49 7.19 17.22 26.40
N ILE A 50 6.81 16.84 25.20
CA ILE A 50 6.84 15.44 24.78
C ILE A 50 8.30 14.98 24.73
N VAL A 51 8.56 13.86 25.35
CA VAL A 51 9.85 13.18 25.36
C VAL A 51 9.71 11.92 24.53
N THR A 52 10.69 11.68 23.66
CA THR A 52 10.81 10.45 22.88
C THR A 52 11.73 9.48 23.62
N MET A 53 11.22 8.31 23.94
CA MET A 53 11.97 7.27 24.65
C MET A 53 12.08 6.02 23.78
N PRO A 54 13.29 5.63 23.39
CA PRO A 54 13.50 4.36 22.70
C PRO A 54 13.36 3.21 23.68
N ILE A 55 12.54 2.22 23.34
CA ILE A 55 12.43 0.94 24.03
C ILE A 55 13.40 -0.01 23.34
N GLN A 56 14.37 -0.53 24.08
CA GLN A 56 15.40 -1.43 23.57
C GLN A 56 14.76 -2.70 23.00
N SER A 57 15.41 -3.25 21.98
CA SER A 57 15.01 -4.51 21.36
C SER A 57 14.88 -5.62 22.40
N GLN A 58 13.75 -6.32 22.36
CA GLN A 58 13.42 -7.44 23.23
C GLN A 58 13.19 -8.69 22.40
N GLY A 59 13.90 -9.78 22.77
CA GLY A 59 13.60 -11.12 22.24
C GLY A 59 12.27 -11.61 22.82
N ILE A 60 11.31 -11.85 21.98
CA ILE A 60 9.94 -12.26 22.32
C ILE A 60 9.58 -13.50 21.52
N ILE A 61 8.85 -14.43 22.14
CA ILE A 61 8.26 -15.57 21.45
C ILE A 61 6.80 -15.26 21.23
N THR A 62 6.38 -15.25 19.98
CA THR A 62 4.99 -15.02 19.57
C THR A 62 4.11 -16.23 19.86
N ARG A 63 2.77 -16.09 19.73
CA ARG A 63 1.80 -17.17 19.97
C ARG A 63 2.03 -18.39 19.08
N ASP A 64 2.54 -18.19 17.87
CA ASP A 64 2.90 -19.23 16.88
C ASP A 64 4.31 -19.81 17.07
N ASN A 65 4.91 -19.54 18.25
CA ASN A 65 6.21 -20.08 18.67
C ASN A 65 7.39 -19.61 17.80
N VAL A 66 7.31 -18.40 17.24
CA VAL A 66 8.39 -17.75 16.51
C VAL A 66 9.13 -16.78 17.42
N SER A 67 10.46 -16.90 17.48
CA SER A 67 11.29 -15.92 18.18
C SER A 67 11.53 -14.70 17.31
N VAL A 68 11.21 -13.51 17.83
CA VAL A 68 11.35 -12.22 17.15
C VAL A 68 12.01 -11.22 18.06
N ASP A 69 12.85 -10.35 17.52
CA ASP A 69 13.42 -9.22 18.24
C ASP A 69 12.67 -7.94 17.83
N ILE A 70 12.01 -7.31 18.80
CA ILE A 70 11.17 -6.15 18.54
C ILE A 70 11.65 -4.95 19.34
N ALA A 71 11.89 -3.84 18.65
CA ALA A 71 12.15 -2.52 19.22
C ALA A 71 10.93 -1.62 19.02
N ALA A 72 10.73 -0.69 19.97
CA ALA A 72 9.65 0.28 19.91
C ALA A 72 10.11 1.66 20.35
N VAL A 73 9.27 2.66 20.13
CA VAL A 73 9.47 4.03 20.61
C VAL A 73 8.20 4.48 21.31
N ALA A 74 8.34 5.02 22.52
CA ALA A 74 7.25 5.63 23.25
C ALA A 74 7.42 7.14 23.31
N TYR A 75 6.31 7.86 23.11
CA TYR A 75 6.21 9.31 23.25
C TYR A 75 5.34 9.61 24.44
N PHE A 76 5.88 10.32 25.42
CA PHE A 76 5.14 10.66 26.63
C PHE A 76 5.40 12.10 27.04
N ARG A 77 4.52 12.64 27.84
CA ARG A 77 4.67 13.95 28.48
C ARG A 77 4.21 13.91 29.92
N VAL A 78 4.79 14.76 30.74
CA VAL A 78 4.34 14.95 32.12
C VAL A 78 3.13 15.89 32.10
N ILE A 79 2.00 15.47 32.70
CA ILE A 79 0.80 16.30 32.89
C ILE A 79 0.82 16.93 34.28
N ASP A 80 1.15 16.13 35.28
CA ASP A 80 1.21 16.57 36.69
C ASP A 80 2.64 16.46 37.22
N ALA A 81 3.33 17.62 37.26
CA ALA A 81 4.70 17.71 37.74
C ALA A 81 4.85 17.31 39.23
N ARG A 82 3.81 17.50 40.05
CA ARG A 82 3.85 17.10 41.44
C ARG A 82 3.86 15.60 41.58
N LYS A 83 2.97 14.90 40.90
CA LYS A 83 2.93 13.43 40.91
C LYS A 83 4.21 12.84 40.36
N ALA A 84 4.71 13.35 39.23
CA ALA A 84 5.92 12.86 38.60
C ALA A 84 7.19 12.97 39.45
N VAL A 85 7.19 13.83 40.49
CA VAL A 85 8.35 13.97 41.40
C VAL A 85 8.14 13.27 42.73
N VAL A 86 6.89 13.14 43.20
CA VAL A 86 6.59 12.63 44.54
C VAL A 86 6.30 11.12 44.49
N VAL A 87 5.59 10.66 43.47
CA VAL A 87 5.13 9.27 43.40
C VAL A 87 6.24 8.34 42.89
N ILE A 88 7.07 8.83 41.98
CA ILE A 88 8.09 8.01 41.34
C ILE A 88 9.45 8.72 41.33
N GLU A 89 10.50 7.96 41.58
CA GLU A 89 11.85 8.50 41.63
C GLU A 89 12.40 8.84 40.26
N ASN A 90 12.24 7.92 39.32
CA ASN A 90 12.74 8.09 37.93
C ASN A 90 11.65 7.65 36.92
N VAL A 91 10.97 8.65 36.39
CA VAL A 91 9.88 8.46 35.41
C VAL A 91 10.36 7.70 34.18
N ASP A 92 11.51 8.10 33.63
CA ASP A 92 12.03 7.52 32.38
C ASP A 92 12.37 6.03 32.55
N ALA A 93 13.06 5.69 33.64
CA ALA A 93 13.43 4.30 33.91
C ALA A 93 12.22 3.41 34.15
N ALA A 94 11.21 3.91 34.89
CA ALA A 94 10.01 3.15 35.18
C ALA A 94 9.13 2.95 33.95
N ILE A 95 8.94 3.99 33.13
CA ILE A 95 8.18 3.86 31.87
C ILE A 95 8.88 2.86 30.95
N ASN A 96 10.21 2.93 30.85
CA ASN A 96 10.98 1.98 30.02
C ASN A 96 10.76 0.53 30.48
N GLN A 97 10.83 0.27 31.78
CA GLN A 97 10.65 -1.07 32.34
C GLN A 97 9.22 -1.61 32.09
N ILE A 98 8.21 -0.80 32.31
CA ILE A 98 6.82 -1.21 32.04
C ILE A 98 6.59 -1.38 30.54
N ALA A 99 7.14 -0.48 29.72
CA ALA A 99 7.01 -0.57 28.26
C ALA A 99 7.62 -1.87 27.71
N GLN A 100 8.80 -2.26 28.19
CA GLN A 100 9.42 -3.54 27.81
C GLN A 100 8.56 -4.73 28.21
N THR A 101 8.02 -4.73 29.42
CA THR A 101 7.17 -5.82 29.91
C THR A 101 5.83 -5.88 29.16
N THR A 102 5.21 -4.72 28.93
CA THR A 102 3.95 -4.62 28.18
C THR A 102 4.15 -5.06 26.72
N LEU A 103 5.23 -4.62 26.08
CA LEU A 103 5.60 -5.02 24.74
C LEU A 103 5.70 -6.55 24.63
N ARG A 104 6.43 -7.17 25.55
CA ARG A 104 6.57 -8.63 25.60
C ARG A 104 5.22 -9.33 25.78
N ASN A 105 4.37 -8.86 26.68
CA ASN A 105 3.08 -9.46 26.95
C ASN A 105 2.13 -9.34 25.77
N VAL A 106 2.01 -8.15 25.16
CA VAL A 106 1.10 -7.91 24.05
C VAL A 106 1.55 -8.67 22.82
N VAL A 107 2.82 -8.58 22.44
CA VAL A 107 3.35 -9.28 21.27
C VAL A 107 3.28 -10.81 21.45
N GLY A 108 3.56 -11.31 22.65
CA GLY A 108 3.48 -12.76 22.94
C GLY A 108 2.07 -13.34 22.84
N GLN A 109 1.01 -12.51 22.89
CA GLN A 109 -0.37 -12.95 22.70
C GLN A 109 -0.82 -13.00 21.24
N HIS A 110 -0.07 -12.39 20.33
CA HIS A 110 -0.37 -12.32 18.91
C HIS A 110 0.51 -13.26 18.08
N SER A 111 0.02 -13.67 16.90
CA SER A 111 0.83 -14.37 15.91
C SER A 111 1.75 -13.38 15.18
N LEU A 112 2.80 -13.88 14.55
CA LEU A 112 3.71 -13.05 13.77
C LEU A 112 2.98 -12.30 12.65
N ASP A 113 2.08 -12.97 11.95
CA ASP A 113 1.27 -12.35 10.89
C ASP A 113 0.37 -11.24 11.41
N GLU A 114 -0.25 -11.42 12.60
CA GLU A 114 -1.03 -10.36 13.25
C GLU A 114 -0.16 -9.17 13.63
N VAL A 115 1.05 -9.41 14.13
CA VAL A 115 2.00 -8.34 14.51
C VAL A 115 2.42 -7.52 13.28
N LEU A 116 2.65 -8.17 12.15
CA LEU A 116 3.05 -7.52 10.90
C LEU A 116 1.89 -6.82 10.19
N ALA A 117 0.71 -7.47 10.15
CA ALA A 117 -0.45 -6.95 9.42
C ALA A 117 -1.29 -5.93 10.21
N GLN A 118 -1.33 -6.03 11.55
CA GLN A 118 -2.17 -5.21 12.42
C GLN A 118 -1.34 -4.38 13.42
N THR A 119 -0.21 -3.88 12.99
CA THR A 119 0.74 -3.12 13.83
C THR A 119 0.06 -1.94 14.55
N GLU A 120 -0.85 -1.22 13.90
CA GLU A 120 -1.58 -0.09 14.49
C GLU A 120 -2.45 -0.51 15.68
N LYS A 121 -3.12 -1.64 15.60
CA LYS A 121 -3.95 -2.17 16.67
C LYS A 121 -3.11 -2.56 17.88
N ILE A 122 -1.97 -3.17 17.64
CA ILE A 122 -1.02 -3.55 18.67
C ILE A 122 -0.43 -2.33 19.35
N ASN A 123 -0.01 -1.32 18.57
CA ASN A 123 0.45 -0.03 19.08
C ASN A 123 -0.60 0.63 19.98
N GLY A 124 -1.87 0.62 19.54
CA GLY A 124 -2.99 1.13 20.33
C GLY A 124 -3.20 0.39 21.65
N SER A 125 -3.08 -0.93 21.64
CA SER A 125 -3.22 -1.77 22.85
C SER A 125 -2.08 -1.50 23.85
N ILE A 126 -0.84 -1.44 23.36
CA ILE A 126 0.33 -1.13 24.19
C ILE A 126 0.19 0.26 24.81
N ARG A 127 -0.17 1.28 23.98
CA ARG A 127 -0.39 2.64 24.43
C ARG A 127 -1.44 2.70 25.56
N GLN A 128 -2.58 2.02 25.38
CA GLN A 128 -3.67 2.02 26.36
C GLN A 128 -3.24 1.43 27.71
N ILE A 129 -2.51 0.31 27.70
CA ILE A 129 -2.01 -0.34 28.91
C ILE A 129 -1.00 0.57 29.62
N LEU A 130 -0.07 1.16 28.87
CA LEU A 130 0.93 2.06 29.41
C LEU A 130 0.28 3.31 30.00
N ASP A 131 -0.63 3.96 29.26
CA ASP A 131 -1.31 5.17 29.70
C ASP A 131 -2.09 4.94 30.99
N THR A 132 -2.85 3.86 31.10
CA THR A 132 -3.60 3.49 32.31
C THR A 132 -2.68 3.38 33.53
N THR A 133 -1.48 2.85 33.37
CA THR A 133 -0.52 2.68 34.47
C THR A 133 0.19 3.99 34.80
N THR A 134 0.53 4.81 33.81
CA THR A 134 1.35 6.01 34.00
C THR A 134 0.55 7.23 34.43
N VAL A 135 -0.78 7.24 34.25
CA VAL A 135 -1.68 8.32 34.74
C VAL A 135 -1.55 8.52 36.27
N GLU A 136 -1.37 7.46 37.01
CA GLU A 136 -1.16 7.56 38.47
C GLU A 136 0.12 8.34 38.83
N TRP A 137 1.12 8.30 37.97
CA TRP A 137 2.38 9.04 38.13
C TRP A 137 2.32 10.46 37.58
N GLY A 138 1.18 10.86 36.97
CA GLY A 138 1.01 12.17 36.35
C GLY A 138 1.70 12.28 34.99
N VAL A 139 1.82 11.15 34.28
CA VAL A 139 2.41 11.05 32.95
C VAL A 139 1.36 10.51 31.98
N GLU A 140 1.30 11.08 30.79
CA GLU A 140 0.46 10.63 29.68
C GLU A 140 1.33 10.05 28.58
N VAL A 141 1.03 8.85 28.14
CA VAL A 141 1.65 8.23 26.97
C VAL A 141 0.84 8.60 25.74
N THR A 142 1.39 9.48 24.90
CA THR A 142 0.70 10.02 23.75
C THR A 142 0.64 9.01 22.60
N LEU A 143 1.78 8.35 22.32
CA LEU A 143 1.94 7.45 21.20
C LEU A 143 2.96 6.37 21.54
N VAL A 144 2.72 5.17 21.02
CA VAL A 144 3.71 4.07 21.01
C VAL A 144 3.75 3.50 19.61
N GLU A 145 4.94 3.31 19.09
CA GLU A 145 5.15 2.76 17.75
C GLU A 145 6.19 1.65 17.78
N LEU A 146 5.87 0.52 17.17
CA LEU A 146 6.84 -0.52 16.87
C LEU A 146 7.76 -0.01 15.77
N LYS A 147 9.07 -0.01 16.06
CA LYS A 147 10.06 0.56 15.14
C LYS A 147 10.64 -0.49 14.21
N ASP A 148 11.05 -1.63 14.74
CA ASP A 148 11.79 -2.65 14.02
C ASP A 148 11.38 -4.03 14.54
N ILE A 149 11.10 -4.95 13.60
CA ILE A 149 10.75 -6.34 13.88
C ILE A 149 11.77 -7.21 13.16
N GLN A 150 12.73 -7.75 13.91
CA GLN A 150 13.77 -8.58 13.35
C GLN A 150 13.41 -10.06 13.50
N LEU A 151 13.43 -10.75 12.39
CA LEU A 151 13.16 -12.17 12.28
C LEU A 151 14.47 -12.96 12.10
N PRO A 152 14.54 -14.20 12.58
CA PRO A 152 15.64 -15.11 12.23
C PRO A 152 15.75 -15.30 10.71
N ASP A 153 16.96 -15.43 10.18
CA ASP A 153 17.21 -15.55 8.74
C ASP A 153 16.52 -16.78 8.10
N SER A 154 16.39 -17.86 8.85
CA SER A 154 15.64 -19.05 8.42
C SER A 154 14.17 -18.72 8.15
N MET A 155 13.55 -17.92 9.01
CA MET A 155 12.16 -17.52 8.91
C MET A 155 11.96 -16.49 7.79
N LYS A 156 12.84 -15.51 7.67
CA LYS A 156 12.83 -14.55 6.54
C LYS A 156 12.81 -15.28 5.19
N ARG A 157 13.64 -16.33 5.05
CA ARG A 157 13.69 -17.15 3.82
C ARG A 157 12.43 -17.99 3.62
N ALA A 158 11.83 -18.49 4.69
CA ALA A 158 10.57 -19.24 4.60
C ALA A 158 9.40 -18.33 4.16
N MET A 159 9.24 -17.18 4.81
CA MET A 159 8.22 -16.19 4.45
C MET A 159 8.41 -15.61 3.05
N ALA A 160 9.67 -15.40 2.62
CA ALA A 160 9.95 -14.95 1.25
C ALA A 160 9.45 -15.98 0.22
N ARG A 161 9.70 -17.27 0.42
CA ARG A 161 9.21 -18.34 -0.46
C ARG A 161 7.69 -18.47 -0.45
N GLU A 162 7.08 -18.32 0.72
CA GLU A 162 5.62 -18.33 0.85
C GLU A 162 4.99 -17.15 0.11
N ALA A 163 5.52 -15.94 0.31
CA ALA A 163 5.08 -14.74 -0.38
C ALA A 163 5.27 -14.84 -1.91
N GLU A 164 6.35 -15.46 -2.38
CA GLU A 164 6.60 -15.72 -3.79
C GLU A 164 5.57 -16.70 -4.37
N ALA A 165 5.32 -17.81 -3.68
CA ALA A 165 4.31 -18.80 -4.08
C ALA A 165 2.88 -18.21 -4.11
N GLU A 166 2.53 -17.39 -3.12
CA GLU A 166 1.21 -16.72 -3.10
C GLU A 166 1.07 -15.68 -4.24
N ARG A 167 2.13 -14.94 -4.54
CA ARG A 167 2.16 -14.02 -5.70
C ARG A 167 2.04 -14.78 -7.02
N GLU A 168 2.76 -15.89 -7.17
CA GLU A 168 2.69 -16.73 -8.37
C GLU A 168 1.29 -17.33 -8.54
N LYS A 169 0.70 -17.86 -7.48
CA LYS A 169 -0.68 -18.34 -7.47
C LYS A 169 -1.67 -17.27 -7.91
N ARG A 170 -1.56 -16.07 -7.31
CA ARG A 170 -2.41 -14.94 -7.65
C ARG A 170 -2.22 -14.48 -9.08
N ALA A 171 -0.98 -14.42 -9.58
CA ALA A 171 -0.68 -14.10 -10.97
C ALA A 171 -1.31 -15.10 -11.95
N LYS A 172 -1.25 -16.41 -11.65
CA LYS A 172 -1.90 -17.46 -12.46
C LYS A 172 -3.42 -17.33 -12.46
N ILE A 173 -4.04 -17.01 -11.33
CA ILE A 173 -5.49 -16.78 -11.26
C ILE A 173 -5.89 -15.57 -12.10
N ILE A 174 -5.19 -14.44 -11.95
CA ILE A 174 -5.45 -13.21 -12.71
C ILE A 174 -5.25 -13.45 -14.23
N ALA A 175 -4.21 -14.19 -14.62
CA ALA A 175 -3.97 -14.53 -16.02
C ALA A 175 -5.12 -15.40 -16.56
N ALA A 176 -5.51 -16.45 -15.84
CA ALA A 176 -6.62 -17.33 -16.26
C ALA A 176 -7.96 -16.58 -16.35
N GLU A 177 -8.26 -15.69 -15.38
CA GLU A 177 -9.45 -14.83 -15.46
C GLU A 177 -9.38 -13.86 -16.64
N GLY A 178 -8.19 -13.31 -16.92
CA GLY A 178 -7.93 -12.45 -18.07
C GLY A 178 -8.16 -13.18 -19.40
N GLU A 179 -7.63 -14.40 -19.52
CA GLU A 179 -7.83 -15.26 -20.70
C GLU A 179 -9.31 -15.63 -20.88
N ALA A 180 -10.01 -16.00 -19.80
CA ALA A 180 -11.43 -16.32 -19.86
C ALA A 180 -12.28 -15.12 -20.32
N ARG A 181 -11.99 -13.92 -19.82
CA ARG A 181 -12.67 -12.69 -20.25
C ARG A 181 -12.33 -12.32 -21.69
N ALA A 182 -11.07 -12.46 -22.08
CA ALA A 182 -10.63 -12.22 -23.45
C ALA A 182 -11.28 -13.21 -24.43
N ALA A 183 -11.35 -14.49 -24.06
CA ALA A 183 -12.01 -15.51 -24.88
C ALA A 183 -13.52 -15.22 -25.05
N ALA A 184 -14.22 -14.82 -23.99
CA ALA A 184 -15.62 -14.42 -24.06
C ALA A 184 -15.81 -13.21 -25.00
N ALA A 185 -15.01 -12.15 -24.84
CA ALA A 185 -15.05 -10.97 -25.69
C ALA A 185 -14.71 -11.27 -27.17
N LEU A 186 -13.75 -12.17 -27.41
CA LEU A 186 -13.43 -12.64 -28.75
C LEU A 186 -14.57 -13.47 -29.36
N GLY A 187 -15.28 -14.27 -28.54
CA GLY A 187 -16.48 -15.00 -28.97
C GLY A 187 -17.58 -14.05 -29.43
N GLU A 188 -17.92 -13.04 -28.62
CA GLU A 188 -18.92 -12.03 -28.97
C GLU A 188 -18.50 -11.21 -30.20
N ALA A 189 -17.25 -10.85 -30.31
CA ALA A 189 -16.70 -10.16 -31.47
C ALA A 189 -16.78 -11.04 -32.73
N SER A 190 -16.48 -12.34 -32.62
CA SER A 190 -16.59 -13.30 -33.70
C SER A 190 -18.01 -13.46 -34.21
N ASP A 191 -19.00 -13.58 -33.29
CA ASP A 191 -20.41 -13.69 -33.67
C ASP A 191 -20.88 -12.42 -34.42
N THR A 192 -20.46 -11.24 -33.95
CA THR A 192 -20.76 -9.96 -34.64
C THR A 192 -20.11 -9.88 -36.00
N MET A 193 -18.87 -10.35 -36.17
CA MET A 193 -18.17 -10.36 -37.43
C MET A 193 -18.76 -11.38 -38.39
N MET A 194 -19.24 -12.53 -37.93
CA MET A 194 -19.89 -13.54 -38.77
C MET A 194 -21.22 -13.05 -39.32
N ALA A 195 -21.95 -12.22 -38.57
CA ALA A 195 -23.15 -11.55 -39.06
C ALA A 195 -22.88 -10.52 -40.17
N HIS A 196 -21.64 -10.03 -40.30
CA HIS A 196 -21.22 -9.02 -41.27
C HIS A 196 -19.94 -9.47 -42.02
N PRO A 197 -20.02 -10.26 -43.10
CA PRO A 197 -18.86 -10.84 -43.78
C PRO A 197 -17.83 -9.83 -44.29
N LEU A 198 -18.25 -8.60 -44.62
CA LEU A 198 -17.35 -7.53 -45.04
C LEU A 198 -16.48 -7.03 -43.85
N ALA A 199 -16.97 -7.08 -42.62
CA ALA A 199 -16.20 -6.71 -41.43
C ALA A 199 -15.04 -7.67 -41.18
N LEU A 200 -15.24 -8.96 -41.44
CA LEU A 200 -14.20 -9.98 -41.32
C LEU A 200 -13.05 -9.72 -42.34
N GLN A 201 -13.40 -9.35 -43.57
CA GLN A 201 -12.41 -9.03 -44.61
C GLN A 201 -11.60 -7.78 -44.26
N LEU A 202 -12.26 -6.73 -43.77
CA LEU A 202 -11.58 -5.52 -43.32
C LEU A 202 -10.65 -5.81 -42.13
N ARG A 203 -11.06 -6.65 -41.17
CA ARG A 203 -10.23 -7.05 -40.05
C ARG A 203 -8.99 -7.82 -40.48
N ASN A 204 -9.14 -8.74 -41.46
CA ASN A 204 -8.01 -9.47 -42.02
C ASN A 204 -7.00 -8.55 -42.70
N LEU A 205 -7.50 -7.56 -43.48
CA LEU A 205 -6.63 -6.56 -44.11
C LEU A 205 -5.93 -5.67 -43.06
N GLN A 206 -6.63 -5.29 -42.01
CA GLN A 206 -6.03 -4.52 -40.89
C GLN A 206 -4.92 -5.29 -40.18
N THR A 207 -5.15 -6.57 -39.90
CA THR A 207 -4.13 -7.43 -39.25
C THR A 207 -2.89 -7.61 -40.17
N LEU A 208 -3.11 -7.73 -41.50
CA LEU A 208 -2.01 -7.78 -42.46
C LEU A 208 -1.22 -6.47 -42.53
N LEU A 209 -1.89 -5.35 -42.35
CA LEU A 209 -1.27 -4.03 -42.33
C LEU A 209 -0.43 -3.84 -41.08
N GLU A 210 -0.92 -4.30 -39.93
CA GLU A 210 -0.21 -4.30 -38.65
C GLU A 210 1.06 -5.19 -38.70
N LEU A 211 0.97 -6.40 -39.27
CA LEU A 211 2.12 -7.29 -39.47
C LEU A 211 3.15 -6.71 -40.45
N GLY A 212 2.69 -5.94 -41.45
CA GLY A 212 3.57 -5.31 -42.45
C GLY A 212 4.40 -4.15 -41.88
N VAL A 213 3.98 -3.52 -40.79
CA VAL A 213 4.69 -2.39 -40.16
C VAL A 213 5.96 -2.86 -39.44
N GLU A 214 5.99 -4.08 -38.92
CA GLU A 214 7.10 -4.61 -38.10
C GLU A 214 8.33 -5.09 -38.88
N LYS A 215 8.47 -4.79 -40.19
CA LYS A 215 9.63 -5.15 -41.02
C LYS A 215 9.97 -6.65 -41.07
N ASN A 216 9.04 -7.54 -40.76
CA ASN A 216 9.23 -8.98 -40.93
C ASN A 216 8.96 -9.41 -42.35
N THR A 217 9.97 -9.98 -43.01
CA THR A 217 9.93 -10.41 -44.41
C THR A 217 9.25 -11.76 -44.67
N THR A 218 8.84 -12.47 -43.62
CA THR A 218 8.21 -13.79 -43.75
C THR A 218 6.83 -13.77 -43.10
N ILE A 219 5.79 -13.78 -43.94
CA ILE A 219 4.40 -13.88 -43.51
C ILE A 219 3.94 -15.32 -43.73
N VAL A 220 3.65 -16.05 -42.64
CA VAL A 220 3.08 -17.40 -42.72
C VAL A 220 1.56 -17.27 -42.68
N PHE A 221 0.90 -17.52 -43.81
CA PHE A 221 -0.56 -17.55 -43.86
C PHE A 221 -1.10 -18.91 -43.37
N PRO A 222 -1.97 -18.97 -42.39
CA PRO A 222 -2.65 -20.21 -42.02
C PRO A 222 -3.57 -20.67 -43.17
N ALA A 223 -3.63 -21.98 -43.43
CA ALA A 223 -4.36 -22.61 -44.53
C ALA A 223 -5.84 -22.13 -44.71
N PRO A 224 -6.61 -21.77 -43.66
CA PRO A 224 -7.97 -21.24 -43.83
C PRO A 224 -8.05 -19.90 -44.57
N LEU A 225 -6.99 -19.09 -44.50
CA LEU A 225 -6.95 -17.80 -45.23
C LEU A 225 -6.77 -17.97 -46.72
N MET A 226 -6.10 -19.02 -47.18
CA MET A 226 -5.93 -19.33 -48.62
C MET A 226 -7.24 -19.77 -49.27
N SER A 227 -8.13 -20.47 -48.56
CA SER A 227 -9.47 -20.82 -49.12
C SER A 227 -10.37 -19.59 -49.21
N ALA A 228 -10.32 -18.66 -48.26
CA ALA A 228 -11.08 -17.41 -48.32
C ALA A 228 -10.62 -16.50 -49.48
N ILE A 229 -9.33 -16.45 -49.79
CA ILE A 229 -8.80 -15.74 -50.94
C ILE A 229 -9.27 -16.40 -52.27
N GLY A 230 -9.34 -17.74 -52.30
CA GLY A 230 -9.87 -18.49 -53.45
C GLY A 230 -11.36 -18.19 -53.70
N GLU A 231 -12.18 -18.08 -52.69
CA GLU A 231 -13.59 -17.73 -52.80
C GLU A 231 -13.81 -16.29 -53.26
N LEU A 232 -12.98 -15.36 -52.81
CA LEU A 232 -12.98 -13.95 -53.25
C LEU A 232 -12.65 -13.86 -54.76
N THR A 233 -11.66 -14.61 -55.22
CA THR A 233 -11.30 -14.65 -56.66
C THR A 233 -12.45 -15.23 -57.49
N GLY A 234 -13.14 -16.27 -56.99
CA GLY A 234 -14.34 -16.84 -57.59
C GLY A 234 -15.53 -15.87 -57.65
N PHE A 235 -15.73 -15.08 -56.60
CA PHE A 235 -16.79 -14.06 -56.56
C PHE A 235 -16.53 -12.93 -57.58
N VAL A 236 -15.31 -12.36 -57.58
CA VAL A 236 -14.93 -11.30 -58.55
C VAL A 236 -15.03 -11.78 -59.98
N THR A 237 -14.67 -13.04 -60.28
CA THR A 237 -14.78 -13.62 -61.59
C THR A 237 -16.23 -13.82 -62.04
N ARG A 238 -17.14 -14.18 -61.11
CA ARG A 238 -18.59 -14.27 -61.37
C ARG A 238 -19.19 -12.90 -61.66
N GLU A 239 -18.84 -11.89 -60.88
CA GLU A 239 -19.33 -10.52 -61.03
C GLU A 239 -18.90 -9.93 -62.39
N LEU A 240 -17.64 -10.13 -62.76
CA LEU A 240 -17.11 -9.72 -64.05
C LEU A 240 -17.73 -10.46 -65.21
N SER A 241 -18.13 -11.74 -65.06
CA SER A 241 -18.81 -12.51 -66.09
C SER A 241 -20.26 -12.09 -66.26
N SER A 242 -20.98 -11.77 -65.15
CA SER A 242 -22.35 -11.27 -65.18
C SER A 242 -22.42 -9.86 -65.80
N ALA A 243 -21.45 -8.98 -65.47
CA ALA A 243 -21.35 -7.65 -66.07
C ALA A 243 -21.14 -7.71 -67.61
N LYS A 244 -20.37 -8.73 -68.07
CA LYS A 244 -20.14 -8.94 -69.49
C LYS A 244 -21.34 -9.46 -70.26
N THR A 245 -22.20 -10.23 -69.60
CA THR A 245 -23.46 -10.75 -70.20
C THR A 245 -24.55 -9.67 -70.27
N THR A 246 -24.57 -8.74 -69.35
CA THR A 246 -25.54 -7.63 -69.34
C THR A 246 -25.22 -6.54 -70.39
N GLY A 247 -23.93 -6.44 -70.81
CA GLY A 247 -23.48 -5.48 -71.81
C GLY A 247 -23.74 -5.89 -73.30
N LEU A 248 -24.14 -7.14 -73.54
CA LEU A 248 -24.34 -7.67 -74.93
C LEU A 248 -25.83 -7.71 -75.35
N ASN A 249 -26.80 -7.42 -74.45
CA ASN A 249 -28.22 -7.49 -74.78
C ASN A 249 -28.86 -6.14 -75.07
N GLY A 250 -28.09 -5.14 -75.40
CA GLY A 250 -28.61 -3.75 -75.59
C GLY A 250 -28.31 -3.14 -76.96
N MET A 251 -28.19 -3.92 -78.08
CA MET A 251 -28.16 -3.31 -79.43
C MET A 251 -29.44 -3.61 -80.14
N PRO A 252 -30.19 -2.60 -80.66
CA PRO A 252 -31.41 -2.79 -81.44
C PRO A 252 -31.06 -3.23 -82.84
N GLU A 253 -31.81 -4.21 -83.35
CA GLU A 253 -31.80 -4.77 -84.68
C GLU A 253 -32.30 -3.72 -85.72
N GLU A 254 -31.37 -3.10 -86.40
CA GLU A 254 -31.74 -2.18 -87.52
C GLU A 254 -31.82 -2.97 -88.83
N LYS A 255 -32.99 -2.91 -89.45
CA LYS A 255 -33.47 -3.39 -90.72
C LYS A 255 -32.40 -3.67 -91.84
N ARG A 256 -32.36 -4.89 -92.25
CA ARG A 256 -31.81 -5.21 -93.63
C ARG A 256 -32.95 -5.40 -94.58
N SER A 257 -33.10 -4.45 -95.46
CA SER A 257 -33.90 -4.59 -96.67
C SER A 257 -33.13 -5.41 -97.70
N PRO A 258 -33.84 -6.20 -98.50
CA PRO A 258 -33.16 -6.98 -99.50
C PRO A 258 -33.02 -6.15 -100.79
N VAL A 259 -31.84 -6.12 -101.37
CA VAL A 259 -31.68 -5.64 -102.73
C VAL A 259 -31.40 -6.84 -103.61
N SER A 260 -32.32 -6.94 -104.60
CA SER A 260 -32.38 -7.93 -105.66
C SER A 260 -31.22 -7.98 -106.62
N ALA A 261 -31.04 -9.14 -107.14
CA ALA A 261 -30.31 -9.58 -108.31
C ALA A 261 -30.29 -8.66 -109.53
N SER A 262 -29.24 -8.74 -110.25
CA SER A 262 -29.26 -9.10 -111.69
C SER A 262 -27.89 -8.85 -112.32
N SER A 263 -27.49 -9.83 -113.01
CA SER A 263 -26.58 -9.97 -114.14
C SER A 263 -25.18 -10.46 -113.84
#